data_87f947f984e86e4a1c95f07666e98540
#
_entry.id   87f947f984e86e4a1c95f07666e98540
#
_cell.length_a   1.000
_cell.length_b   1.000
_cell.length_c   1.000
_cell.angle_alpha   90.00
_cell.angle_beta   90.00
_cell.angle_gamma   90.00
#
_symmetry.space_group_name_H-M   'P 1'
#
loop_
_entity.id
_entity.type
_entity.pdbx_description
1 polymer ?
#
loop_
_entity_poly.entity_id
_entity_poly.type
_entity_poly.pdbx_seq_one_letter_code
_entity_poly.pdbx_strand_id
1 'polypeptide(L)'
;MASSPGDAYFHFENMQVRIIITHKVPAVETPGITIKETEAGREMTVPFWVAMELLDAGLARLTDEGVSGEEWTQIHYRERFQPLGQPSPLPDDFYSKVYLTFMREIRAASGDSVKAENLDRMKGRFRDILESRIGKITRLASAEVPAQTRGVQPEEAALYKDLFTRISSWRRSMKKLGDKS
;
A
#
# COMPACT_ATOMS: atom_id res chain seq x y z
N MET A 1 -5.25 -6.74 10.67
CA MET A 1 -4.95 -5.45 11.31
C MET A 1 -3.44 -5.27 11.32
N ALA A 2 -2.91 -4.46 10.43
CA ALA A 2 -1.48 -4.17 10.44
C ALA A 2 -1.16 -3.30 11.66
N SER A 3 -0.36 -3.81 12.59
CA SER A 3 -0.02 -3.10 13.83
C SER A 3 1.41 -2.57 13.84
N SER A 4 2.21 -2.95 12.86
CA SER A 4 3.58 -2.49 12.66
C SER A 4 3.93 -2.37 11.18
N PRO A 5 4.99 -1.63 10.79
CA PRO A 5 5.46 -1.60 9.40
C PRO A 5 5.79 -2.97 8.83
N GLY A 6 6.31 -3.91 9.65
CA GLY A 6 6.56 -5.29 9.25
C GLY A 6 5.27 -6.06 8.95
N ASP A 7 4.20 -5.80 9.71
CA ASP A 7 2.89 -6.40 9.47
C ASP A 7 2.27 -5.92 8.15
N ALA A 8 2.49 -4.67 7.78
CA ALA A 8 2.00 -4.12 6.52
C ALA A 8 2.64 -4.82 5.31
N TYR A 9 3.96 -5.03 5.34
CA TYR A 9 4.64 -5.76 4.28
C TYR A 9 4.16 -7.21 4.17
N PHE A 10 4.06 -7.91 5.31
CA PHE A 10 3.52 -9.27 5.35
C PHE A 10 2.07 -9.33 4.83
N HIS A 11 1.27 -8.31 5.14
CA HIS A 11 -0.09 -8.21 4.63
C HIS A 11 -0.10 -8.09 3.09
N PHE A 12 0.75 -7.25 2.51
CA PHE A 12 0.83 -7.09 1.05
C PHE A 12 1.28 -8.38 0.35
N GLU A 13 2.27 -9.08 0.90
CA GLU A 13 2.73 -10.37 0.36
C GLU A 13 1.63 -11.44 0.36
N ASN A 14 0.74 -11.41 1.35
CA ASN A 14 -0.34 -12.39 1.52
C ASN A 14 -1.70 -11.91 1.01
N MET A 15 -1.81 -10.70 0.44
CA MET A 15 -3.07 -10.24 -0.13
C MET A 15 -3.50 -11.13 -1.30
N GLN A 16 -4.81 -11.33 -1.41
CA GLN A 16 -5.38 -12.12 -2.49
C GLN A 16 -5.41 -11.31 -3.79
N VAL A 17 -4.81 -11.84 -4.84
CA VAL A 17 -4.78 -11.22 -6.17
C VAL A 17 -5.36 -12.14 -7.21
N ARG A 18 -6.01 -11.56 -8.21
CA ARG A 18 -6.53 -12.30 -9.37
C ARG A 18 -5.49 -12.34 -10.47
N ILE A 19 -5.29 -13.54 -11.00
CA ILE A 19 -4.39 -13.80 -12.12
C ILE A 19 -5.13 -14.55 -13.22
N ILE A 20 -4.66 -14.39 -14.45
CA ILE A 20 -5.07 -15.19 -15.59
C ILE A 20 -3.92 -16.13 -15.92
N ILE A 21 -4.23 -17.42 -16.00
CA ILE A 21 -3.28 -18.46 -16.39
C ILE A 21 -3.00 -18.36 -17.89
N THR A 22 -1.75 -18.27 -18.28
CA THR A 22 -1.30 -18.21 -19.68
C THR A 22 -0.89 -19.56 -20.25
N HIS A 23 -0.39 -20.43 -19.38
CA HIS A 23 -0.02 -21.81 -19.72
C HIS A 23 -0.53 -22.75 -18.64
N LYS A 24 -0.82 -24.00 -19.01
CA LYS A 24 -1.32 -25.01 -18.07
C LYS A 24 -0.45 -25.08 -16.82
N VAL A 25 -1.07 -24.92 -15.65
CA VAL A 25 -0.45 -25.05 -14.34
C VAL A 25 -0.81 -26.42 -13.77
N PRO A 26 0.16 -27.27 -13.42
CA PRO A 26 -0.12 -28.57 -12.78
C PRO A 26 -0.68 -28.37 -11.38
N ALA A 27 -1.32 -29.40 -10.85
CA ALA A 27 -1.74 -29.39 -9.44
C ALA A 27 -0.49 -29.33 -8.55
N VAL A 28 -0.49 -28.37 -7.61
CA VAL A 28 0.58 -28.21 -6.61
C VAL A 28 -0.04 -28.28 -5.24
N GLU A 29 0.47 -29.15 -4.41
CA GLU A 29 0.03 -29.30 -3.03
C GLU A 29 1.24 -29.18 -2.11
N THR A 30 1.20 -28.14 -1.25
CA THR A 30 2.22 -27.87 -0.23
C THR A 30 1.54 -27.58 1.11
N PRO A 31 2.25 -27.72 2.25
CA PRO A 31 1.69 -27.29 3.53
C PRO A 31 1.29 -25.80 3.49
N GLY A 32 -0.02 -25.54 3.45
CA GLY A 32 -0.59 -24.18 3.46
C GLY A 32 -1.11 -23.68 2.11
N ILE A 33 -0.79 -24.33 0.99
CA ILE A 33 -1.31 -23.94 -0.32
C ILE A 33 -1.63 -25.17 -1.17
N THR A 34 -2.83 -25.17 -1.72
CA THR A 34 -3.28 -26.12 -2.73
C THR A 34 -3.69 -25.36 -3.99
N ILE A 35 -2.99 -25.59 -5.09
CA ILE A 35 -3.34 -25.09 -6.41
C ILE A 35 -3.88 -26.29 -7.20
N LYS A 36 -5.12 -26.20 -7.66
CA LYS A 36 -5.69 -27.23 -8.54
C LYS A 36 -5.12 -27.09 -9.94
N GLU A 37 -5.02 -28.21 -10.64
CA GLU A 37 -4.67 -28.18 -12.07
C GLU A 37 -5.57 -27.18 -12.80
N THR A 38 -4.96 -26.24 -13.52
CA THR A 38 -5.69 -25.12 -14.14
C THR A 38 -5.21 -24.93 -15.58
N GLU A 39 -6.14 -24.92 -16.50
CA GLU A 39 -5.89 -24.71 -17.93
C GLU A 39 -5.66 -23.24 -18.27
N ALA A 40 -4.97 -22.98 -19.39
CA ALA A 40 -4.76 -21.63 -19.91
C ALA A 40 -6.08 -20.89 -20.15
N GLY A 41 -6.10 -19.57 -19.92
CA GLY A 41 -7.26 -18.72 -20.07
C GLY A 41 -8.17 -18.67 -18.82
N ARG A 42 -7.93 -19.49 -17.82
CA ARG A 42 -8.71 -19.45 -16.56
C ARG A 42 -8.19 -18.38 -15.61
N GLU A 43 -9.15 -17.76 -14.91
CA GLU A 43 -8.85 -16.88 -13.78
C GLU A 43 -8.77 -17.68 -12.49
N MET A 44 -7.86 -17.28 -11.62
CA MET A 44 -7.78 -17.79 -10.26
C MET A 44 -7.36 -16.68 -9.29
N THR A 45 -7.71 -16.87 -8.02
CA THR A 45 -7.30 -15.97 -6.92
C THR A 45 -6.29 -16.71 -6.06
N VAL A 46 -5.14 -16.09 -5.85
CA VAL A 46 -4.03 -16.66 -5.07
C VAL A 46 -3.37 -15.57 -4.22
N PRO A 47 -2.64 -15.92 -3.15
CA PRO A 47 -1.78 -14.97 -2.46
C PRO A 47 -0.79 -14.31 -3.43
N PHE A 48 -0.47 -13.04 -3.19
CA PHE A 48 0.40 -12.26 -4.08
C PHE A 48 1.76 -12.95 -4.32
N TRP A 49 2.41 -13.47 -3.28
CA TRP A 49 3.68 -14.17 -3.44
C TRP A 49 3.60 -15.39 -4.37
N VAL A 50 2.46 -16.12 -4.35
CA VAL A 50 2.21 -17.23 -5.30
C VAL A 50 2.04 -16.71 -6.72
N ALA A 51 1.28 -15.61 -6.86
CA ALA A 51 1.10 -14.97 -8.16
C ALA A 51 2.46 -14.59 -8.77
N MET A 52 3.35 -14.05 -7.95
CA MET A 52 4.68 -13.65 -8.39
C MET A 52 5.52 -14.83 -8.92
N GLU A 53 5.51 -15.96 -8.24
CA GLU A 53 6.19 -17.19 -8.72
C GLU A 53 5.62 -17.67 -10.05
N LEU A 54 4.30 -17.65 -10.21
CA LEU A 54 3.66 -18.04 -11.47
C LEU A 54 3.95 -17.05 -12.61
N LEU A 55 4.05 -15.76 -12.31
CA LEU A 55 4.45 -14.73 -13.27
C LEU A 55 5.92 -14.91 -13.70
N ASP A 56 6.82 -15.22 -12.76
CA ASP A 56 8.24 -15.44 -13.04
C ASP A 56 8.46 -16.67 -13.90
N ALA A 57 7.65 -17.70 -13.68
CA ALA A 57 7.63 -18.89 -14.52
C ALA A 57 6.97 -18.67 -15.90
N GLY A 58 6.37 -17.49 -16.15
CA GLY A 58 5.64 -17.19 -17.40
C GLY A 58 4.29 -17.91 -17.52
N LEU A 59 3.78 -18.47 -16.40
CA LEU A 59 2.57 -19.29 -16.37
C LEU A 59 1.29 -18.47 -16.15
N ALA A 60 1.41 -17.20 -15.70
CA ALA A 60 0.28 -16.35 -15.41
C ALA A 60 0.56 -14.86 -15.69
N ARG A 61 -0.49 -14.04 -15.67
CA ARG A 61 -0.41 -12.57 -15.65
C ARG A 61 -1.42 -12.01 -14.65
N LEU A 62 -1.11 -10.86 -14.05
CA LEU A 62 -2.05 -10.16 -13.18
C LEU A 62 -3.25 -9.63 -13.98
N THR A 63 -4.43 -9.64 -13.37
CA THR A 63 -5.63 -8.98 -13.91
C THR A 63 -5.74 -7.54 -13.44
N ASP A 64 -5.25 -7.22 -12.23
CA ASP A 64 -5.23 -5.87 -11.68
C ASP A 64 -3.95 -5.15 -12.13
N GLU A 65 -4.12 -3.99 -12.73
CA GLU A 65 -3.00 -3.17 -13.21
C GLU A 65 -2.41 -2.26 -12.12
N GLY A 66 -3.01 -2.26 -10.93
CA GLY A 66 -2.60 -1.38 -9.83
C GLY A 66 -3.03 0.08 -10.06
N VAL A 67 -2.17 1.05 -9.76
CA VAL A 67 -2.43 2.48 -9.95
C VAL A 67 -1.99 2.90 -11.34
N SER A 68 -2.90 3.43 -12.14
CA SER A 68 -2.61 3.93 -13.49
C SER A 68 -1.79 5.23 -13.45
N GLY A 69 -1.11 5.59 -14.56
CA GLY A 69 -0.33 6.81 -14.64
C GLY A 69 -1.15 8.09 -14.49
N GLU A 70 -2.43 8.07 -14.92
CA GLU A 70 -3.36 9.15 -14.73
C GLU A 70 -3.77 9.30 -13.27
N GLU A 71 -4.14 8.20 -12.60
CA GLU A 71 -4.46 8.18 -11.17
C GLU A 71 -3.29 8.68 -10.33
N TRP A 72 -2.06 8.26 -10.61
CA TRP A 72 -0.85 8.75 -9.96
C TRP A 72 -0.76 10.28 -10.03
N THR A 73 -0.99 10.83 -11.22
CA THR A 73 -0.90 12.28 -11.44
C THR A 73 -1.99 13.01 -10.67
N GLN A 74 -3.22 12.50 -10.72
CA GLN A 74 -4.35 13.09 -10.01
C GLN A 74 -4.20 13.02 -8.49
N ILE A 75 -3.73 11.89 -7.95
CA ILE A 75 -3.51 11.71 -6.52
C ILE A 75 -2.42 12.65 -6.03
N HIS A 76 -1.27 12.68 -6.72
CA HIS A 76 -0.16 13.55 -6.39
C HIS A 76 -0.57 15.02 -6.40
N TYR A 77 -1.30 15.46 -7.43
CA TYR A 77 -1.81 16.82 -7.53
C TYR A 77 -2.77 17.15 -6.39
N ARG A 78 -3.79 16.32 -6.16
CA ARG A 78 -4.77 16.54 -5.08
C ARG A 78 -4.10 16.60 -3.72
N GLU A 79 -3.19 15.68 -3.44
CA GLU A 79 -2.53 15.62 -2.14
C GLU A 79 -1.65 16.85 -1.88
N ARG A 80 -1.01 17.38 -2.91
CA ARG A 80 -0.15 18.57 -2.83
C ARG A 80 -0.94 19.87 -2.63
N PHE A 81 -2.12 19.99 -3.25
CA PHE A 81 -2.92 21.23 -3.23
C PHE A 81 -4.01 21.25 -2.15
N GLN A 82 -4.25 20.14 -1.47
CA GLN A 82 -5.18 20.11 -0.34
C GLN A 82 -4.63 20.89 0.86
N PRO A 83 -5.49 21.62 1.58
CA PRO A 83 -5.09 22.35 2.80
C PRO A 83 -4.40 21.44 3.80
N LEU A 84 -3.40 22.01 4.48
CA LEU A 84 -2.73 21.33 5.59
C LEU A 84 -3.73 20.97 6.68
N GLY A 85 -3.90 19.68 6.94
CA GLY A 85 -4.78 19.18 8.00
C GLY A 85 -5.85 18.19 7.55
N GLN A 86 -6.13 18.11 6.24
CA GLN A 86 -7.04 17.08 5.71
C GLN A 86 -6.35 16.25 4.63
N PRO A 87 -6.17 14.94 4.85
CA PRO A 87 -5.71 14.03 3.80
C PRO A 87 -6.74 14.01 2.64
N SER A 88 -6.28 14.05 1.40
CA SER A 88 -7.18 13.86 0.27
C SER A 88 -7.70 12.43 0.22
N PRO A 89 -8.94 12.18 -0.27
CA PRO A 89 -9.41 10.82 -0.47
C PRO A 89 -8.48 10.07 -1.44
N LEU A 90 -8.02 8.89 -1.01
CA LEU A 90 -7.31 7.93 -1.85
C LEU A 90 -8.28 6.85 -2.32
N PRO A 91 -8.01 6.19 -3.45
CA PRO A 91 -8.73 4.99 -3.85
C PRO A 91 -8.68 3.92 -2.76
N ASP A 92 -9.68 3.06 -2.72
CA ASP A 92 -9.68 1.90 -1.83
C ASP A 92 -8.46 1.02 -2.13
N ASP A 93 -7.88 0.47 -1.06
CA ASP A 93 -6.69 -0.38 -1.11
C ASP A 93 -5.48 0.28 -1.81
N PHE A 94 -5.35 1.61 -1.66
CA PHE A 94 -4.31 2.39 -2.34
C PHE A 94 -2.90 1.83 -2.13
N TYR A 95 -2.50 1.54 -0.89
CA TYR A 95 -1.15 1.05 -0.60
C TYR A 95 -0.90 -0.35 -1.20
N SER A 96 -1.90 -1.22 -1.20
CA SER A 96 -1.85 -2.52 -1.87
C SER A 96 -1.69 -2.37 -3.39
N LYS A 97 -2.44 -1.45 -4.01
CA LYS A 97 -2.32 -1.13 -5.44
C LYS A 97 -0.96 -0.52 -5.79
N VAL A 98 -0.44 0.35 -4.93
CA VAL A 98 0.93 0.90 -5.07
C VAL A 98 1.96 -0.21 -5.04
N TYR A 99 1.84 -1.15 -4.10
CA TYR A 99 2.73 -2.30 -4.00
C TYR A 99 2.72 -3.13 -5.29
N LEU A 100 1.54 -3.50 -5.79
CA LEU A 100 1.38 -4.19 -7.08
C LEU A 100 2.03 -3.43 -8.24
N THR A 101 1.77 -2.12 -8.31
CA THR A 101 2.33 -1.28 -9.36
C THR A 101 3.86 -1.29 -9.33
N PHE A 102 4.46 -1.08 -8.17
CA PHE A 102 5.92 -1.09 -8.05
C PHE A 102 6.53 -2.43 -8.41
N MET A 103 5.95 -3.54 -7.95
CA MET A 103 6.45 -4.87 -8.27
C MET A 103 6.41 -5.15 -9.78
N ARG A 104 5.35 -4.73 -10.46
CA ARG A 104 5.22 -4.82 -11.91
C ARG A 104 6.27 -3.96 -12.62
N GLU A 105 6.41 -2.69 -12.21
CA GLU A 105 7.34 -1.76 -12.86
C GLU A 105 8.81 -2.11 -12.61
N ILE A 106 9.17 -2.63 -11.44
CA ILE A 106 10.51 -3.14 -11.15
C ILE A 106 10.88 -4.26 -12.12
N ARG A 107 9.96 -5.19 -12.38
CA ARG A 107 10.18 -6.28 -13.36
C ARG A 107 10.32 -5.74 -14.77
N ALA A 108 9.43 -4.83 -15.17
CA ALA A 108 9.44 -4.24 -16.50
C ALA A 108 10.69 -3.40 -16.77
N ALA A 109 11.29 -2.82 -15.73
CA ALA A 109 12.49 -1.99 -15.81
C ALA A 109 13.80 -2.79 -15.93
N SER A 110 13.75 -4.11 -15.73
CA SER A 110 14.93 -4.98 -15.83
C SER A 110 15.50 -4.93 -17.26
N GLY A 111 16.66 -4.31 -17.42
CA GLY A 111 17.34 -4.15 -18.72
C GLY A 111 16.84 -2.99 -19.61
N ASP A 112 15.92 -2.15 -19.13
CA ASP A 112 15.35 -1.02 -19.88
C ASP A 112 15.55 0.29 -19.10
N SER A 113 16.48 1.12 -19.57
CA SER A 113 16.84 2.39 -18.92
C SER A 113 15.69 3.42 -18.88
N VAL A 114 14.83 3.44 -19.90
CA VAL A 114 13.68 4.37 -19.96
C VAL A 114 12.64 3.99 -18.92
N LYS A 115 12.36 2.70 -18.79
CA LYS A 115 11.45 2.19 -17.75
C LYS A 115 12.02 2.37 -16.35
N ALA A 116 13.33 2.21 -16.17
CA ALA A 116 14.00 2.50 -14.90
C ALA A 116 13.83 3.97 -14.48
N GLU A 117 14.01 4.92 -15.40
CA GLU A 117 13.79 6.35 -15.12
C GLU A 117 12.32 6.66 -14.79
N ASN A 118 11.38 6.02 -15.48
CA ASN A 118 9.94 6.15 -15.16
C ASN A 118 9.61 5.61 -13.77
N LEU A 119 10.18 4.47 -13.40
CA LEU A 119 10.05 3.90 -12.06
C LEU A 119 10.59 4.84 -10.97
N ASP A 120 11.75 5.45 -11.19
CA ASP A 120 12.34 6.39 -10.23
C ASP A 120 11.48 7.66 -10.08
N ARG A 121 10.93 8.17 -11.17
CA ARG A 121 9.94 9.28 -11.11
C ARG A 121 8.69 8.89 -10.33
N MET A 122 8.19 7.67 -10.51
CA MET A 122 7.02 7.15 -9.77
C MET A 122 7.33 7.00 -8.28
N LYS A 123 8.50 6.48 -7.91
CA LYS A 123 8.97 6.41 -6.52
C LYS A 123 9.08 7.80 -5.89
N GLY A 124 9.57 8.79 -6.64
CA GLY A 124 9.62 10.18 -6.19
C GLY A 124 8.24 10.74 -5.86
N ARG A 125 7.27 10.59 -6.77
CA ARG A 125 5.87 11.01 -6.52
C ARG A 125 5.24 10.29 -5.33
N PHE A 126 5.49 9.01 -5.18
CA PHE A 126 4.99 8.26 -4.02
C PHE A 126 5.56 8.79 -2.71
N ARG A 127 6.85 9.09 -2.68
CA ARG A 127 7.50 9.71 -1.52
C ARG A 127 6.84 11.05 -1.17
N ASP A 128 6.59 11.91 -2.15
CA ASP A 128 5.95 13.20 -1.92
C ASP A 128 4.53 13.03 -1.35
N ILE A 129 3.76 12.09 -1.89
CA ILE A 129 2.43 11.74 -1.37
C ILE A 129 2.54 11.27 0.08
N LEU A 130 3.45 10.33 0.36
CA LEU A 130 3.62 9.73 1.68
C LEU A 130 4.01 10.78 2.73
N GLU A 131 4.97 11.65 2.44
CA GLU A 131 5.41 12.73 3.34
C GLU A 131 4.28 13.74 3.64
N SER A 132 3.54 14.12 2.61
CA SER A 132 2.36 14.99 2.79
C SER A 132 1.32 14.34 3.72
N ARG A 133 1.03 13.06 3.51
CA ARG A 133 0.05 12.33 4.32
C ARG A 133 0.51 12.14 5.76
N ILE A 134 1.77 11.76 5.97
CA ILE A 134 2.37 11.68 7.32
C ILE A 134 2.21 13.02 8.06
N GLY A 135 2.54 14.13 7.41
CA GLY A 135 2.41 15.45 7.99
C GLY A 135 0.96 15.79 8.39
N LYS A 136 -0.02 15.46 7.55
CA LYS A 136 -1.44 15.68 7.82
C LYS A 136 -1.96 14.79 8.95
N ILE A 137 -1.61 13.50 8.93
CA ILE A 137 -2.00 12.54 9.99
C ILE A 137 -1.42 12.95 11.34
N THR A 138 -0.16 13.38 11.36
CA THR A 138 0.51 13.86 12.58
C THR A 138 -0.21 15.09 13.16
N ARG A 139 -0.63 16.02 12.31
CA ARG A 139 -1.41 17.20 12.74
C ARG A 139 -2.76 16.81 13.31
N LEU A 140 -3.50 15.91 12.66
CA LEU A 140 -4.77 15.40 13.17
C LEU A 140 -4.60 14.74 14.54
N ALA A 141 -3.58 13.92 14.71
CA ALA A 141 -3.28 13.25 15.98
C ALA A 141 -2.88 14.26 17.07
N SER A 142 -2.11 15.30 16.73
CA SER A 142 -1.70 16.36 17.65
C SER A 142 -2.84 17.29 18.05
N ALA A 143 -3.79 17.54 17.15
CA ALA A 143 -4.96 18.37 17.43
C ALA A 143 -6.09 17.59 18.12
N GLU A 144 -5.90 16.30 18.39
CA GLU A 144 -6.91 15.41 18.98
C GLU A 144 -8.22 15.35 18.17
N VAL A 145 -8.13 15.60 16.87
CA VAL A 145 -9.28 15.50 15.96
C VAL A 145 -9.52 14.02 15.65
N PRO A 146 -10.75 13.51 15.84
CA PRO A 146 -11.06 12.10 15.55
C PRO A 146 -10.69 11.71 14.12
N ALA A 147 -10.07 10.54 13.97
CA ALA A 147 -9.69 10.00 12.67
C ALA A 147 -10.89 9.52 11.80
N GLN A 148 -12.11 9.90 12.13
CA GLN A 148 -13.30 9.67 11.27
C GLN A 148 -13.26 10.52 10.00
N THR A 149 -12.10 10.63 9.43
CA THR A 149 -11.86 11.44 8.25
C THR A 149 -12.03 10.56 7.03
N ARG A 150 -13.01 10.91 6.21
CA ARG A 150 -13.11 10.38 4.85
C ARG A 150 -11.73 10.47 4.18
N GLY A 151 -11.25 9.35 3.66
CA GLY A 151 -10.01 9.32 2.89
C GLY A 151 -8.75 8.89 3.64
N VAL A 152 -8.86 8.43 4.89
CA VAL A 152 -7.76 7.78 5.61
C VAL A 152 -7.78 6.28 5.33
N GLN A 153 -6.67 5.74 4.86
CA GLN A 153 -6.52 4.30 4.61
C GLN A 153 -6.34 3.52 5.92
N PRO A 154 -6.61 2.21 5.96
CA PRO A 154 -6.44 1.39 7.18
C PRO A 154 -5.04 1.49 7.81
N GLU A 155 -3.99 1.50 6.99
CA GLU A 155 -2.60 1.63 7.42
C GLU A 155 -2.35 2.99 8.10
N GLU A 156 -2.96 4.03 7.56
CA GLU A 156 -2.88 5.39 8.09
C GLU A 156 -3.68 5.56 9.38
N ALA A 157 -4.81 4.88 9.51
CA ALA A 157 -5.59 4.86 10.74
C ALA A 157 -4.81 4.20 11.88
N ALA A 158 -4.02 3.17 11.59
CA ALA A 158 -3.12 2.56 12.57
C ALA A 158 -2.05 3.57 13.02
N LEU A 159 -1.37 4.24 12.08
CA LEU A 159 -0.40 5.28 12.37
C LEU A 159 -1.01 6.43 13.20
N TYR A 160 -2.19 6.91 12.83
CA TYR A 160 -2.91 7.93 13.60
C TYR A 160 -3.11 7.50 15.04
N LYS A 161 -3.63 6.30 15.28
CA LYS A 161 -3.90 5.77 16.61
C LYS A 161 -2.66 5.72 17.49
N ASP A 162 -1.55 5.28 16.92
CA ASP A 162 -0.27 5.19 17.64
C ASP A 162 0.25 6.58 18.00
N LEU A 163 0.26 7.51 17.05
CA LEU A 163 0.68 8.89 17.27
C LEU A 163 -0.21 9.59 18.31
N PHE A 164 -1.52 9.47 18.17
CA PHE A 164 -2.49 10.04 19.11
C PHE A 164 -2.24 9.55 20.54
N THR A 165 -2.07 8.23 20.71
CA THR A 165 -1.84 7.62 22.03
C THR A 165 -0.54 8.13 22.65
N ARG A 166 0.54 8.18 21.88
CA ARG A 166 1.86 8.63 22.36
C ARG A 166 1.86 10.12 22.69
N ILE A 167 1.32 10.95 21.81
CA ILE A 167 1.24 12.41 21.99
C ILE A 167 0.37 12.75 23.21
N SER A 168 -0.82 12.15 23.33
CA SER A 168 -1.74 12.38 24.45
C SER A 168 -1.15 11.92 25.78
N SER A 169 -0.44 10.78 25.79
CA SER A 169 0.24 10.29 26.99
C SER A 169 1.37 11.24 27.42
N TRP A 170 2.22 11.66 26.49
CA TRP A 170 3.29 12.62 26.75
C TRP A 170 2.75 13.95 27.28
N ARG A 171 1.74 14.51 26.61
CA ARG A 171 1.08 15.77 27.01
C ARG A 171 0.52 15.70 28.43
N ARG A 172 -0.13 14.57 28.79
CA ARG A 172 -0.62 14.33 30.16
C ARG A 172 0.50 14.29 31.19
N SER A 173 1.62 13.66 30.86
CA SER A 173 2.78 13.59 31.75
C SER A 173 3.39 14.98 31.97
N MET A 174 3.48 15.80 30.93
CA MET A 174 4.02 17.16 31.03
C MET A 174 3.10 18.10 31.83
N LYS A 175 1.78 18.00 31.67
CA LYS A 175 0.83 18.77 32.46
C LYS A 175 0.98 18.54 33.98
N LYS A 176 1.22 17.30 34.38
CA LYS A 176 1.46 16.96 35.80
C LYS A 176 2.69 17.65 36.42
N LEU A 177 3.64 18.13 35.63
CA LEU A 177 4.78 18.89 36.12
C LEU A 177 4.35 20.29 36.63
N GLY A 178 3.33 20.88 36.01
CA GLY A 178 2.75 22.15 36.45
C GLY A 178 1.80 22.04 37.63
N ASP A 179 1.22 20.86 37.88
CA ASP A 179 0.24 20.64 38.94
C ASP A 179 0.90 20.32 40.30
N LYS A 180 2.22 20.29 40.39
CA LYS A 180 3.01 20.01 41.59
C LYS A 180 3.46 21.28 42.32
N SER A 181 2.72 22.38 42.19
CA SER A 181 2.94 23.62 42.93
C SER A 181 1.96 23.77 44.09
#